data_5a3f6d6cb28295662c8f2b78ec29ab9c
#
_entry.id   5a3f6d6cb28295662c8f2b78ec29ab9c
#
_cell.length_a   1.000
_cell.length_b   1.000
_cell.length_c   1.000
_cell.angle_alpha   90.00
_cell.angle_beta   90.00
_cell.angle_gamma   90.00
#
_symmetry.space_group_name_H-M   'P 1'
#
loop_
_entity.id
_entity.type
_entity.pdbx_description
1 polymer ?
#
loop_
_entity_poly.entity_id
_entity_poly.type
_entity_poly.pdbx_seq_one_letter_code
_entity_poly.pdbx_strand_id
1 'polypeptide(L)'
;MKLFTIEDLIFNREDFLDDINEFEDLLPIIEELQNELTYEEIECVGENDCCGKSNKNYIVEIQGFLNQDDEFITKKEIQENPGLANGQVMDLFVIRLYKCVSCGKWIIDILE
;
A
#
# COMPACT_ATOMS: atom_id res chain seq x y z
N MET A 1 7.44 14.17 8.56
CA MET A 1 6.17 14.63 7.99
C MET A 1 5.25 13.45 7.75
N LYS A 2 4.08 13.50 8.34
CA LYS A 2 3.08 12.46 8.18
C LYS A 2 2.51 12.48 6.76
N LEU A 3 2.54 11.33 6.09
CA LEU A 3 1.96 11.18 4.75
C LEU A 3 0.49 10.77 4.82
N PHE A 4 0.19 9.76 5.61
CA PHE A 4 -1.17 9.25 5.80
C PHE A 4 -1.24 8.41 7.07
N THR A 5 -2.48 8.13 7.50
CA THR A 5 -2.77 7.29 8.67
C THR A 5 -3.76 6.22 8.26
N ILE A 6 -3.46 4.95 8.59
CA ILE A 6 -4.37 3.82 8.34
C ILE A 6 -4.73 3.25 9.70
N GLU A 7 -6.01 3.43 10.11
CA GLU A 7 -6.49 3.17 11.46
C GLU A 7 -5.64 3.95 12.47
N ASP A 8 -4.84 3.27 13.29
CA ASP A 8 -3.95 3.90 14.26
C ASP A 8 -2.48 3.93 13.83
N LEU A 9 -2.17 3.42 12.64
CA LEU A 9 -0.81 3.42 12.12
C LEU A 9 -0.50 4.71 11.38
N ILE A 10 0.57 5.38 11.79
CA ILE A 10 1.05 6.61 11.17
C ILE A 10 2.21 6.28 10.25
N PHE A 11 2.12 6.72 9.00
CA PHE A 11 3.17 6.53 8.00
C PHE A 11 3.86 7.86 7.74
N ASN A 12 5.10 7.99 8.21
CA ASN A 12 5.89 9.21 8.05
C ASN A 12 6.86 9.08 6.89
N ARG A 13 7.10 10.19 6.19
CA ARG A 13 8.05 10.23 5.08
C ARG A 13 9.46 9.83 5.52
N GLU A 14 9.87 10.26 6.72
CA GLU A 14 11.20 10.00 7.27
C GLU A 14 11.46 8.52 7.56
N ASP A 15 10.40 7.75 7.76
CA ASP A 15 10.49 6.33 8.10
C ASP A 15 10.47 5.41 6.88
N PHE A 16 10.34 5.97 5.68
CA PHE A 16 10.35 5.20 4.45
C PHE A 16 11.78 4.73 4.13
N LEU A 17 11.94 3.43 3.87
CA LEU A 17 13.25 2.80 3.70
C LEU A 17 13.84 2.93 2.30
N ASP A 18 13.06 3.40 1.34
CA ASP A 18 13.46 3.51 -0.05
C ASP A 18 13.28 4.96 -0.55
N ASP A 19 13.44 5.20 -1.83
CA ASP A 19 13.22 6.53 -2.40
C ASP A 19 11.72 6.77 -2.58
N ILE A 20 11.17 7.62 -1.72
CA ILE A 20 9.74 7.95 -1.74
C ILE A 20 9.31 8.61 -3.06
N ASN A 21 10.24 9.26 -3.76
CA ASN A 21 9.93 9.92 -5.02
C ASN A 21 9.54 8.93 -6.12
N GLU A 22 9.98 7.68 -6.02
CA GLU A 22 9.59 6.63 -6.96
C GLU A 22 8.11 6.26 -6.84
N PHE A 23 7.48 6.63 -5.72
CA PHE A 23 6.09 6.30 -5.42
C PHE A 23 5.18 7.51 -5.32
N GLU A 24 5.61 8.67 -5.82
CA GLU A 24 4.83 9.91 -5.74
C GLU A 24 3.43 9.77 -6.35
N ASP A 25 3.30 8.99 -7.41
CA ASP A 25 2.01 8.77 -8.07
C ASP A 25 1.05 7.95 -7.23
N LEU A 26 1.57 7.15 -6.30
CA LEU A 26 0.77 6.27 -5.45
C LEU A 26 0.34 6.94 -4.15
N LEU A 27 1.12 7.91 -3.67
CA LEU A 27 0.85 8.55 -2.38
C LEU A 27 -0.53 9.22 -2.33
N PRO A 28 -0.97 9.99 -3.35
CA PRO A 28 -2.31 10.56 -3.35
C PRO A 28 -3.42 9.52 -3.35
N ILE A 29 -3.19 8.38 -4.01
CA ILE A 29 -4.15 7.27 -4.05
C ILE A 29 -4.35 6.69 -2.65
N ILE A 30 -3.24 6.41 -1.95
CA ILE A 30 -3.27 5.86 -0.59
C ILE A 30 -3.90 6.86 0.36
N GLU A 31 -3.54 8.14 0.24
CA GLU A 31 -4.08 9.20 1.07
C GLU A 31 -5.59 9.34 0.92
N GLU A 32 -6.10 9.23 -0.31
CA GLU A 32 -7.54 9.28 -0.58
C GLU A 32 -8.26 8.08 0.05
N LEU A 33 -7.64 6.91 0.04
CA LEU A 33 -8.22 5.67 0.54
C LEU A 33 -8.00 5.43 2.03
N GLN A 34 -7.17 6.23 2.70
CA GLN A 34 -6.69 5.94 4.06
C GLN A 34 -7.81 5.64 5.07
N ASN A 35 -8.96 6.27 4.94
CA ASN A 35 -10.09 6.07 5.86
C ASN A 35 -10.83 4.75 5.63
N GLU A 36 -10.60 4.12 4.51
CA GLU A 36 -11.25 2.86 4.14
C GLU A 36 -10.31 1.66 4.29
N LEU A 37 -9.03 1.90 4.55
CA LEU A 37 -8.02 0.86 4.63
C LEU A 37 -7.89 0.31 6.04
N THR A 38 -7.50 -0.96 6.12
CA THR A 38 -7.21 -1.67 7.36
C THR A 38 -5.83 -2.31 7.25
N TYR A 39 -5.30 -2.77 8.39
CA TYR A 39 -4.03 -3.49 8.40
C TYR A 39 -4.15 -4.78 9.18
N GLU A 40 -3.22 -5.69 8.93
CA GLU A 40 -3.07 -6.93 9.68
C GLU A 40 -1.62 -7.06 10.14
N GLU A 41 -1.41 -7.72 11.27
CA GLU A 41 -0.07 -8.04 11.73
C GLU A 41 0.33 -9.41 11.19
N ILE A 42 1.50 -9.48 10.55
CA ILE A 42 2.05 -10.73 10.03
C ILE A 42 3.41 -11.01 10.63
N GLU A 43 3.79 -12.28 10.67
CA GLU A 43 5.09 -12.71 11.13
C GLU A 43 5.87 -13.27 9.93
N CYS A 44 7.07 -12.72 9.72
CA CYS A 44 7.96 -13.15 8.63
C CYS A 44 8.94 -14.19 9.09
N VAL A 45 9.55 -14.91 8.14
CA VAL A 45 10.50 -15.99 8.46
C VAL A 45 11.78 -15.47 9.11
N GLY A 46 12.26 -14.31 8.69
CA GLY A 46 13.46 -13.69 9.22
C GLY A 46 13.22 -12.36 9.87
N GLU A 47 14.19 -11.85 10.59
CA GLU A 47 14.12 -10.54 11.22
C GLU A 47 14.09 -9.44 10.16
N ASN A 48 13.41 -8.34 10.47
CA ASN A 48 13.33 -7.18 9.57
C ASN A 48 14.68 -6.50 9.43
N ASP A 49 15.10 -6.21 8.21
CA ASP A 49 16.40 -5.59 7.94
C ASP A 49 16.53 -4.19 8.54
N CYS A 50 15.39 -3.52 8.77
CA CYS A 50 15.40 -2.14 9.27
C CYS A 50 15.95 -2.02 10.70
N CYS A 51 15.78 -3.03 11.54
CA CYS A 51 16.22 -2.96 12.93
C CYS A 51 16.83 -4.27 13.46
N GLY A 52 16.58 -5.39 12.78
CA GLY A 52 17.07 -6.70 13.22
C GLY A 52 16.53 -7.16 14.57
N LYS A 53 15.44 -6.57 15.05
CA LYS A 53 14.86 -6.86 16.36
C LYS A 53 13.51 -7.54 16.33
N SER A 54 12.83 -7.51 15.19
CA SER A 54 11.50 -8.07 15.06
C SER A 54 11.33 -8.70 13.69
N ASN A 55 10.55 -9.76 13.64
CA ASN A 55 10.12 -10.39 12.39
C ASN A 55 8.64 -10.08 12.09
N LYS A 56 8.02 -9.19 12.87
CA LYS A 56 6.62 -8.84 12.70
C LYS A 56 6.46 -7.53 11.97
N ASN A 57 5.47 -7.51 11.07
CA ASN A 57 5.13 -6.32 10.28
C ASN A 57 3.62 -6.13 10.26
N TYR A 58 3.21 -4.87 10.20
CA TYR A 58 1.85 -4.54 9.82
C TYR A 58 1.78 -4.49 8.30
N ILE A 59 0.80 -5.17 7.71
CA ILE A 59 0.60 -5.19 6.26
C ILE A 59 -0.72 -4.51 5.90
N VAL A 60 -0.66 -3.63 4.90
CA VAL A 60 -1.82 -3.04 4.27
C VAL A 60 -1.80 -3.45 2.80
N GLU A 61 -2.89 -4.01 2.30
CA GLU A 61 -2.99 -4.42 0.90
C GLU A 61 -4.12 -3.68 0.21
N ILE A 62 -3.79 -3.06 -0.93
CA ILE A 62 -4.76 -2.35 -1.76
C ILE A 62 -4.79 -3.06 -3.10
N GLN A 63 -5.88 -3.82 -3.36
CA GLN A 63 -6.05 -4.53 -4.60
C GLN A 63 -6.77 -3.68 -5.62
N GLY A 64 -6.27 -3.68 -6.85
CA GLY A 64 -6.88 -2.91 -7.92
C GLY A 64 -6.30 -3.26 -9.27
N PHE A 65 -6.55 -2.38 -10.23
CA PHE A 65 -6.16 -2.58 -11.62
C PHE A 65 -5.71 -1.24 -12.23
N LEU A 66 -4.81 -1.33 -13.20
CA LEU A 66 -4.48 -0.20 -14.07
C LEU A 66 -5.27 -0.36 -15.37
N ASN A 67 -5.96 0.70 -15.77
CA ASN A 67 -6.69 0.70 -17.05
C ASN A 67 -5.76 1.13 -18.19
N GLN A 68 -6.33 1.30 -19.40
CA GLN A 68 -5.56 1.68 -20.59
C GLN A 68 -4.90 3.06 -20.47
N ASP A 69 -5.42 3.92 -19.61
CA ASP A 69 -4.88 5.28 -19.38
C ASP A 69 -3.92 5.32 -18.17
N ASP A 70 -3.51 4.15 -17.67
CA ASP A 70 -2.66 4.02 -16.48
C ASP A 70 -3.30 4.59 -15.20
N GLU A 71 -4.61 4.63 -15.15
CA GLU A 71 -5.34 5.04 -13.95
C GLU A 71 -5.57 3.84 -13.05
N PHE A 72 -5.36 4.05 -11.75
CA PHE A 72 -5.59 3.01 -10.75
C PHE A 72 -7.06 2.99 -10.32
N ILE A 73 -7.67 1.81 -10.47
CA ILE A 73 -9.07 1.58 -10.07
C ILE A 73 -9.07 0.45 -9.06
N THR A 74 -9.64 0.68 -7.87
CA THR A 74 -9.67 -0.35 -6.83
C THR A 74 -10.63 -1.48 -7.21
N LYS A 75 -10.32 -2.67 -6.69
CA LYS A 75 -11.19 -3.84 -6.86
C LYS A 75 -12.61 -3.54 -6.34
N LYS A 76 -12.70 -2.80 -5.23
CA LYS A 76 -13.97 -2.41 -4.64
C LYS A 76 -14.80 -1.53 -5.58
N GLU A 77 -14.17 -0.56 -6.24
CA GLU A 77 -14.85 0.30 -7.21
C GLU A 77 -15.43 -0.50 -8.37
N ILE A 78 -14.68 -1.49 -8.87
CA ILE A 78 -15.15 -2.37 -9.95
C ILE A 78 -16.32 -3.23 -9.50
N GLN A 79 -16.28 -3.73 -8.26
CA GLN A 79 -17.39 -4.52 -7.71
C GLN A 79 -18.66 -3.69 -7.56
N GLU A 80 -18.54 -2.43 -7.17
CA GLU A 80 -19.68 -1.52 -7.01
C GLU A 80 -20.18 -0.97 -8.34
N ASN A 81 -19.29 -0.90 -9.34
CA ASN A 81 -19.62 -0.37 -10.66
C ASN A 81 -18.93 -1.19 -11.75
N PRO A 82 -19.49 -2.38 -12.09
CA PRO A 82 -18.87 -3.26 -13.08
C PRO A 82 -18.67 -2.65 -14.45
N GLY A 83 -19.39 -1.56 -14.77
CA GLY A 83 -19.23 -0.86 -16.03
C GLY A 83 -17.85 -0.24 -16.22
N LEU A 84 -17.10 0.00 -15.14
CA LEU A 84 -15.75 0.54 -15.23
C LEU A 84 -14.78 -0.39 -15.95
N ALA A 85 -15.00 -1.71 -15.86
CA ALA A 85 -14.14 -2.71 -16.48
C ALA A 85 -14.66 -3.17 -17.86
N ASN A 86 -15.84 -2.74 -18.23
CA ASN A 86 -16.50 -3.24 -19.43
C ASN A 86 -15.82 -2.73 -20.70
N GLY A 87 -15.34 -3.68 -21.53
CA GLY A 87 -14.69 -3.35 -22.79
C GLY A 87 -13.28 -2.79 -22.67
N GLN A 88 -12.68 -2.80 -21.48
CA GLN A 88 -11.33 -2.32 -21.25
C GLN A 88 -10.38 -3.46 -20.90
N VAL A 89 -9.13 -3.33 -21.35
CA VAL A 89 -8.04 -4.17 -20.88
C VAL A 89 -7.51 -3.59 -19.59
N MET A 90 -7.49 -4.41 -18.53
CA MET A 90 -7.04 -3.97 -17.22
C MET A 90 -5.98 -4.94 -16.71
N ASP A 91 -4.89 -4.37 -16.18
CA ASP A 91 -3.79 -5.13 -15.60
C ASP A 91 -3.92 -5.14 -14.08
N LEU A 92 -3.72 -6.31 -13.48
CA LEU A 92 -3.71 -6.42 -12.02
C LEU A 92 -2.61 -5.54 -11.43
N PHE A 93 -2.95 -4.78 -10.40
CA PHE A 93 -2.01 -3.91 -9.72
C PHE A 93 -2.32 -3.91 -8.23
N VAL A 94 -1.41 -4.45 -7.43
CA VAL A 94 -1.60 -4.54 -5.99
C VAL A 94 -0.52 -3.74 -5.28
N ILE A 95 -0.95 -2.84 -4.40
CA ILE A 95 -0.06 -2.03 -3.58
C ILE A 95 -0.05 -2.64 -2.19
N ARG A 96 1.13 -2.98 -1.68
CA ARG A 96 1.31 -3.49 -0.31
C ARG A 96 2.22 -2.56 0.46
N LEU A 97 1.82 -2.24 1.68
CA LEU A 97 2.61 -1.48 2.62
C LEU A 97 3.03 -2.40 3.75
N TYR A 98 4.31 -2.42 4.06
CA TYR A 98 4.85 -3.20 5.18
C TYR A 98 5.47 -2.22 6.17
N LYS A 99 5.03 -2.25 7.42
CA LYS A 99 5.54 -1.39 8.48
C LYS A 99 6.07 -2.27 9.62
N CYS A 100 7.32 -2.06 9.99
CA CYS A 100 7.95 -2.82 11.07
C CYS A 100 7.27 -2.49 12.40
N VAL A 101 6.88 -3.54 13.14
CA VAL A 101 6.22 -3.39 14.43
C VAL A 101 7.15 -2.75 15.45
N SER A 102 8.46 -3.03 15.38
CA SER A 102 9.44 -2.59 16.36
C SER A 102 9.92 -1.16 16.14
N CYS A 103 10.37 -0.82 14.92
CA CYS A 103 10.99 0.49 14.67
C CYS A 103 10.09 1.48 13.91
N GLY A 104 9.00 1.01 13.33
CA GLY A 104 8.06 1.89 12.63
C GLY A 104 8.45 2.25 11.20
N LYS A 105 9.58 1.77 10.71
CA LYS A 105 9.98 2.02 9.32
C LYS A 105 9.16 1.16 8.37
N TRP A 106 8.95 1.65 7.14
CA TRP A 106 8.02 1.02 6.21
C TRP A 106 8.49 1.07 4.78
N ILE A 107 7.92 0.20 3.96
CA ILE A 107 8.19 0.11 2.53
C ILE A 107 6.90 -0.05 1.75
N ILE A 108 6.99 0.19 0.44
CA ILE A 108 5.91 -0.08 -0.51
C ILE A 108 6.39 -1.20 -1.44
N ASP A 109 5.58 -2.23 -1.59
CA ASP A 109 5.82 -3.32 -2.53
C ASP A 109 4.68 -3.35 -3.54
N ILE A 110 5.02 -3.51 -4.81
CA ILE A 110 4.06 -3.50 -5.91
C ILE A 110 4.04 -4.88 -6.56
N LEU A 111 2.85 -5.45 -6.68
CA LEU A 111 2.63 -6.68 -7.43
C LEU A 111 1.84 -6.37 -8.70
N GLU A 112 2.39 -6.81 -9.83
CA GLU A 112 1.76 -6.62 -11.13
C GLU A 112 1.41 -7.96 -11.78
#